data_6479d6e6545b77b2077ddf304219cbf5
#
_entry.id   6479d6e6545b77b2077ddf304219cbf5
#
_cell.length_a   1.000
_cell.length_b   1.000
_cell.length_c   1.000
_cell.angle_alpha   90.00
_cell.angle_beta   90.00
_cell.angle_gamma   90.00
#
_symmetry.space_group_name_H-M   'P 1'
#
loop_
_entity.id
_entity.type
_entity.pdbx_description
1 polymer ?
#
loop_
_entity_poly.entity_id
_entity_poly.type
_entity_poly.pdbx_seq_one_letter_code
_entity_poly.pdbx_strand_id
1 'polypeptide(L)'
;MSEGKTKTRNRGEISEFYSFVYIIGNRCVPVVDGDLRPLGNKIEFLRLLRKESNYLDTKVELENEYDLGTDENIVRITVPSSTGKDVEKHTIPRSLIKERADQLRELIVNSTSPIAENNSLLTDLLEILQTTHLSAKSADKSDFSGIVAADETPGQHRLGFSVKSQMGSPSSLINPNGMGSAFKFRVVRDGEPVTDPEEIERLCSLEEEDKKLIKRLFDDGYDFVFDSPRGEALAFNLRLMDSQGPEIIAALLIERFRIKNASTPIVDLMERLCSDEVAGRYPFMDSMGSNPNERRTMLSYKMKNILLGFTTGATVSTKWDGIDKANGGFIVVKKDGQVVCLELFTRNAIGRYLLTKTYFDNPSKARHGHGVLYTDEKSLCLDFQLQVRFKG
;
A
#
# COMPACT_ATOMS: atom_id res chain seq x y z
N MET A 1 3.45 -22.74 33.72
CA MET A 1 3.87 -22.72 32.31
C MET A 1 2.77 -21.96 31.56
N SER A 2 3.02 -20.73 31.16
CA SER A 2 2.06 -19.98 30.33
C SER A 2 2.03 -20.63 28.96
N GLU A 3 0.90 -21.21 28.57
CA GLU A 3 0.66 -21.62 27.21
C GLU A 3 0.88 -20.39 26.30
N GLY A 4 1.96 -20.41 25.53
CA GLY A 4 2.25 -19.36 24.58
C GLY A 4 1.12 -19.29 23.55
N LYS A 5 0.40 -18.16 23.48
CA LYS A 5 -0.65 -17.93 22.47
C LYS A 5 -0.04 -18.22 21.10
N THR A 6 -0.56 -19.22 20.40
CA THR A 6 -0.16 -19.52 19.03
C THR A 6 -0.37 -18.28 18.17
N LYS A 7 0.70 -17.81 17.53
CA LYS A 7 0.65 -16.65 16.66
C LYS A 7 -0.16 -16.98 15.41
N THR A 8 -1.05 -16.09 15.01
CA THR A 8 -1.91 -16.27 13.85
C THR A 8 -1.67 -15.17 12.82
N ARG A 9 -1.89 -15.49 11.56
CA ARG A 9 -1.80 -14.57 10.42
C ARG A 9 -3.15 -14.41 9.74
N ASN A 10 -3.43 -13.22 9.26
CA ASN A 10 -4.61 -12.99 8.45
C ASN A 10 -4.42 -13.53 7.02
N ARG A 11 -5.53 -13.71 6.29
CA ARG A 11 -5.50 -14.26 4.93
C ARG A 11 -4.66 -13.42 3.96
N GLY A 12 -4.62 -12.10 4.13
CA GLY A 12 -3.81 -11.21 3.30
C GLY A 12 -2.31 -11.51 3.42
N GLU A 13 -1.80 -11.65 4.66
CA GLU A 13 -0.40 -11.98 4.93
C GLU A 13 -0.02 -13.37 4.38
N ILE A 14 -0.91 -14.36 4.53
CA ILE A 14 -0.67 -15.70 3.95
C ILE A 14 -0.72 -15.65 2.42
N SER A 15 -1.55 -14.78 1.82
CA SER A 15 -1.61 -14.63 0.37
C SER A 15 -0.33 -14.02 -0.24
N GLU A 16 0.42 -13.22 0.51
CA GLU A 16 1.75 -12.76 0.10
C GLU A 16 2.68 -13.96 -0.08
N PHE A 17 2.72 -14.84 0.92
CA PHE A 17 3.50 -16.08 0.84
C PHE A 17 2.99 -17.02 -0.26
N TYR A 18 1.67 -17.17 -0.39
CA TYR A 18 1.07 -17.96 -1.45
C TYR A 18 1.50 -17.50 -2.85
N SER A 19 1.51 -16.20 -3.12
CA SER A 19 1.93 -15.67 -4.40
C SER A 19 3.39 -16.02 -4.73
N PHE A 20 4.25 -15.99 -3.72
CA PHE A 20 5.66 -16.39 -3.84
C PHE A 20 5.79 -17.89 -4.17
N VAL A 21 5.10 -18.77 -3.42
CA VAL A 21 5.05 -20.22 -3.69
C VAL A 21 4.49 -20.52 -5.08
N TYR A 22 3.41 -19.83 -5.46
CA TYR A 22 2.78 -19.95 -6.77
C TYR A 22 3.77 -19.63 -7.90
N ILE A 23 4.53 -18.53 -7.79
CA ILE A 23 5.50 -18.14 -8.82
C ILE A 23 6.64 -19.16 -8.91
N ILE A 24 7.15 -19.66 -7.79
CA ILE A 24 8.18 -20.72 -7.78
C ILE A 24 7.66 -21.96 -8.52
N GLY A 25 6.42 -22.35 -8.26
CA GLY A 25 5.82 -23.53 -8.90
C GLY A 25 5.50 -23.33 -10.38
N ASN A 26 4.97 -22.17 -10.76
CA ASN A 26 4.43 -21.93 -12.11
C ASN A 26 5.37 -21.18 -13.05
N ARG A 27 6.38 -20.49 -12.51
CA ARG A 27 7.38 -19.70 -13.25
C ARG A 27 6.81 -18.46 -13.96
N CYS A 28 5.56 -18.52 -14.41
CA CYS A 28 4.90 -17.49 -15.18
C CYS A 28 3.70 -16.91 -14.44
N VAL A 29 3.46 -15.59 -14.60
CA VAL A 29 2.29 -14.89 -14.09
C VAL A 29 1.62 -14.14 -15.23
N PRO A 30 0.29 -14.30 -15.43
CA PRO A 30 -0.44 -13.55 -16.45
C PRO A 30 -0.39 -12.04 -16.18
N VAL A 31 -0.14 -11.26 -17.23
CA VAL A 31 -0.18 -9.80 -17.18
C VAL A 31 -1.61 -9.31 -17.40
N VAL A 32 -1.99 -8.27 -16.65
CA VAL A 32 -3.35 -7.71 -16.67
C VAL A 32 -3.33 -6.19 -16.89
N ASP A 33 -4.48 -5.66 -17.36
CA ASP A 33 -4.74 -4.23 -17.42
C ASP A 33 -5.14 -3.63 -16.06
N GLY A 34 -5.42 -2.31 -16.03
CA GLY A 34 -5.85 -1.60 -14.82
C GLY A 34 -7.21 -2.02 -14.24
N ASP A 35 -7.98 -2.86 -14.96
CA ASP A 35 -9.21 -3.47 -14.48
C ASP A 35 -9.01 -4.95 -14.10
N LEU A 36 -7.76 -5.43 -14.09
CA LEU A 36 -7.34 -6.83 -13.84
C LEU A 36 -7.84 -7.81 -14.90
N ARG A 37 -8.04 -7.37 -16.15
CA ARG A 37 -8.39 -8.23 -17.31
C ARG A 37 -7.10 -8.72 -17.97
N PRO A 38 -7.01 -10.01 -18.34
CA PRO A 38 -5.83 -10.56 -19.00
C PRO A 38 -5.51 -9.83 -20.32
N LEU A 39 -4.23 -9.53 -20.53
CA LEU A 39 -3.70 -8.94 -21.76
C LEU A 39 -3.19 -9.99 -22.76
N GLY A 40 -3.19 -11.26 -22.39
CA GLY A 40 -2.72 -12.37 -23.24
C GLY A 40 -1.22 -12.68 -23.12
N ASN A 41 -0.43 -11.78 -22.56
CA ASN A 41 0.99 -11.99 -22.27
C ASN A 41 1.20 -12.45 -20.80
N LYS A 42 2.42 -12.93 -20.53
CA LYS A 42 2.84 -13.40 -19.21
C LYS A 42 4.21 -12.83 -18.89
N ILE A 43 4.46 -12.53 -17.62
CA ILE A 43 5.81 -12.31 -17.13
C ILE A 43 6.41 -13.64 -16.71
N GLU A 44 7.61 -13.93 -17.20
CA GLU A 44 8.33 -15.13 -16.90
C GLU A 44 9.48 -14.85 -15.95
N PHE A 45 9.50 -15.54 -14.81
CA PHE A 45 10.54 -15.43 -13.81
C PHE A 45 11.62 -16.48 -14.04
N LEU A 46 12.86 -16.05 -14.27
CA LEU A 46 14.03 -16.91 -14.38
C LEU A 46 14.60 -17.23 -13.00
N ARG A 47 14.56 -16.25 -12.08
CA ARG A 47 14.98 -16.41 -10.69
C ARG A 47 14.11 -15.54 -9.78
N LEU A 48 13.95 -16.00 -8.55
CA LEU A 48 13.41 -15.17 -7.45
C LEU A 48 14.48 -15.00 -6.38
N LEU A 49 14.47 -13.85 -5.74
CA LEU A 49 15.37 -13.50 -4.65
C LEU A 49 14.54 -13.02 -3.47
N ARG A 50 14.77 -13.59 -2.30
CA ARG A 50 14.07 -13.24 -1.07
C ARG A 50 15.02 -13.01 0.07
N LYS A 51 14.88 -11.86 0.72
CA LYS A 51 15.64 -11.51 1.92
C LYS A 51 15.19 -12.35 3.10
N GLU A 52 16.16 -12.91 3.85
CA GLU A 52 15.89 -13.66 5.08
C GLU A 52 16.28 -12.87 6.33
N SER A 53 15.45 -12.95 7.38
CA SER A 53 15.61 -12.11 8.56
C SER A 53 16.56 -12.66 9.63
N ASN A 54 17.00 -13.90 9.53
CA ASN A 54 17.74 -14.59 10.59
C ASN A 54 19.26 -14.36 10.59
N TYR A 55 19.76 -13.52 9.72
CA TYR A 55 21.19 -13.19 9.66
C TYR A 55 21.48 -11.92 10.47
N LEU A 56 21.13 -11.96 11.76
CA LEU A 56 20.98 -10.79 12.63
C LEU A 56 22.29 -10.09 12.99
N ASP A 57 23.45 -10.71 12.81
CA ASP A 57 24.73 -10.15 13.26
C ASP A 57 25.59 -9.52 12.17
N THR A 58 25.16 -9.55 10.92
CA THR A 58 25.92 -8.93 9.83
C THR A 58 25.13 -7.78 9.19
N LYS A 59 25.80 -6.66 8.90
CA LYS A 59 25.22 -5.54 8.11
C LYS A 59 24.93 -5.93 6.65
N VAL A 60 25.16 -7.19 6.27
CA VAL A 60 24.94 -7.72 4.92
C VAL A 60 23.58 -8.39 4.90
N GLU A 61 22.67 -7.86 4.08
CA GLU A 61 21.40 -8.52 3.79
C GLU A 61 21.67 -9.75 2.92
N LEU A 62 21.39 -10.93 3.46
CA LEU A 62 21.52 -12.19 2.73
C LEU A 62 20.18 -12.54 2.09
N GLU A 63 20.22 -13.09 0.89
CA GLU A 63 19.03 -13.42 0.11
C GLU A 63 19.09 -14.88 -0.33
N ASN A 64 17.99 -15.61 -0.16
CA ASN A 64 17.81 -16.89 -0.81
C ASN A 64 17.53 -16.66 -2.29
N GLU A 65 18.20 -17.42 -3.16
CA GLU A 65 17.97 -17.42 -4.60
C GLU A 65 17.27 -18.72 -5.03
N TYR A 66 16.18 -18.56 -5.80
CA TYR A 66 15.39 -19.65 -6.36
C TYR A 66 15.55 -19.61 -7.88
N ASP A 67 16.34 -20.55 -8.44
CA ASP A 67 16.53 -20.69 -9.90
C ASP A 67 15.34 -21.46 -10.49
N LEU A 68 14.59 -20.77 -11.35
CA LEU A 68 13.39 -21.26 -12.01
C LEU A 68 13.62 -21.54 -13.50
N GLY A 69 14.70 -21.00 -14.07
CA GLY A 69 14.94 -20.98 -15.51
C GLY A 69 15.74 -22.15 -16.05
N THR A 70 16.65 -22.71 -15.25
CA THR A 70 17.63 -23.68 -15.71
C THR A 70 17.02 -25.07 -15.99
N ASP A 71 15.94 -25.43 -15.29
CA ASP A 71 15.28 -26.72 -15.40
C ASP A 71 13.77 -26.60 -15.28
N GLU A 72 13.02 -27.23 -16.18
CA GLU A 72 11.55 -27.16 -16.16
C GLU A 72 10.91 -27.96 -15.02
N ASN A 73 11.57 -29.02 -14.56
CA ASN A 73 11.03 -29.96 -13.58
C ASN A 73 11.55 -29.70 -12.16
N ILE A 74 12.61 -28.92 -12.03
CA ILE A 74 13.34 -28.75 -10.78
C ILE A 74 13.51 -27.30 -10.47
N VAL A 75 13.38 -26.96 -9.18
CA VAL A 75 13.78 -25.66 -8.61
C VAL A 75 15.04 -25.85 -7.81
N ARG A 76 16.07 -25.05 -8.06
CA ARG A 76 17.29 -25.03 -7.26
C ARG A 76 17.26 -23.84 -6.33
N ILE A 77 17.49 -24.10 -5.05
CA ILE A 77 17.54 -23.05 -4.01
C ILE A 77 18.99 -22.92 -3.57
N THR A 78 19.48 -21.68 -3.59
CA THR A 78 20.79 -21.33 -3.03
C THR A 78 20.56 -20.51 -1.78
N VAL A 79 21.03 -21.03 -0.64
CA VAL A 79 20.91 -20.41 0.68
C VAL A 79 22.30 -19.99 1.12
N PRO A 80 22.58 -18.69 1.29
CA PRO A 80 23.86 -18.23 1.82
C PRO A 80 24.00 -18.60 3.30
N SER A 81 25.21 -18.99 3.73
CA SER A 81 25.52 -19.19 5.16
C SER A 81 25.37 -17.87 5.93
N SER A 82 25.25 -17.94 7.25
CA SER A 82 25.19 -16.76 8.14
C SER A 82 26.36 -15.80 7.98
N THR A 83 27.49 -16.28 7.48
CA THR A 83 28.67 -15.46 7.19
C THR A 83 28.72 -14.92 5.77
N GLY A 84 27.83 -15.40 4.87
CA GLY A 84 27.82 -15.09 3.44
C GLY A 84 28.98 -15.65 2.63
N LYS A 85 29.87 -16.46 3.25
CA LYS A 85 31.06 -17.04 2.59
C LYS A 85 30.77 -18.37 1.89
N ASP A 86 29.86 -19.14 2.46
CA ASP A 86 29.46 -20.46 1.95
C ASP A 86 28.01 -20.43 1.52
N VAL A 87 27.61 -21.34 0.65
CA VAL A 87 26.24 -21.49 0.19
C VAL A 87 25.81 -22.95 0.29
N GLU A 88 24.60 -23.17 0.77
CA GLU A 88 23.93 -24.46 0.72
C GLU A 88 23.04 -24.50 -0.54
N LYS A 89 22.99 -25.67 -1.18
CA LYS A 89 22.19 -25.87 -2.39
C LYS A 89 21.18 -26.98 -2.17
N HIS A 90 19.92 -26.66 -2.40
CA HIS A 90 18.81 -27.60 -2.32
C HIS A 90 18.17 -27.75 -3.70
N THR A 91 17.55 -28.87 -3.92
CA THR A 91 16.87 -29.20 -5.19
C THR A 91 15.52 -29.79 -4.89
N ILE A 92 14.46 -29.20 -5.45
CA ILE A 92 13.09 -29.59 -5.17
C ILE A 92 12.33 -29.82 -6.48
N PRO A 93 11.52 -30.90 -6.58
CA PRO A 93 10.64 -31.11 -7.72
C PRO A 93 9.61 -29.95 -7.82
N ARG A 94 9.51 -29.34 -8.99
CA ARG A 94 8.55 -28.26 -9.25
C ARG A 94 7.09 -28.72 -9.07
N SER A 95 6.80 -30.00 -9.40
CA SER A 95 5.47 -30.58 -9.20
C SER A 95 5.04 -30.56 -7.74
N LEU A 96 5.96 -30.81 -6.80
CA LEU A 96 5.67 -30.73 -5.37
C LEU A 96 5.30 -29.30 -4.95
N ILE A 97 6.03 -28.30 -5.45
CA ILE A 97 5.75 -26.90 -5.12
C ILE A 97 4.40 -26.47 -5.69
N LYS A 98 4.04 -26.91 -6.91
CA LYS A 98 2.70 -26.65 -7.49
C LYS A 98 1.60 -27.27 -6.64
N GLU A 99 1.74 -28.51 -6.24
CA GLU A 99 0.78 -29.19 -5.37
C GLU A 99 0.60 -28.42 -4.04
N ARG A 100 1.70 -28.01 -3.41
CA ARG A 100 1.66 -27.22 -2.18
C ARG A 100 1.04 -25.83 -2.36
N ALA A 101 1.27 -25.19 -3.52
CA ALA A 101 0.63 -23.92 -3.86
C ALA A 101 -0.89 -24.09 -3.97
N ASP A 102 -1.37 -25.15 -4.61
CA ASP A 102 -2.79 -25.44 -4.73
C ASP A 102 -3.43 -25.72 -3.36
N GLN A 103 -2.78 -26.52 -2.50
CA GLN A 103 -3.21 -26.77 -1.13
C GLN A 103 -3.27 -25.46 -0.30
N LEU A 104 -2.27 -24.59 -0.45
CA LEU A 104 -2.22 -23.32 0.25
C LEU A 104 -3.33 -22.37 -0.24
N ARG A 105 -3.60 -22.35 -1.56
CA ARG A 105 -4.74 -21.61 -2.11
C ARG A 105 -6.05 -22.08 -1.51
N GLU A 106 -6.30 -23.38 -1.46
CA GLU A 106 -7.50 -23.95 -0.86
C GLU A 106 -7.63 -23.58 0.62
N LEU A 107 -6.54 -23.68 1.38
CA LEU A 107 -6.50 -23.27 2.78
C LEU A 107 -6.92 -21.81 2.95
N ILE A 108 -6.39 -20.89 2.12
CA ILE A 108 -6.69 -19.45 2.22
C ILE A 108 -8.15 -19.16 1.79
N VAL A 109 -8.61 -19.76 0.69
CA VAL A 109 -9.96 -19.53 0.15
C VAL A 109 -11.03 -20.01 1.15
N ASN A 110 -10.83 -21.20 1.72
CA ASN A 110 -11.80 -21.84 2.62
C ASN A 110 -11.70 -21.34 4.07
N SER A 111 -10.66 -20.62 4.46
CA SER A 111 -10.51 -20.11 5.82
C SER A 111 -11.45 -18.95 6.09
N THR A 112 -12.18 -19.01 7.19
CA THR A 112 -13.04 -17.92 7.71
C THR A 112 -12.39 -17.14 8.85
N SER A 113 -11.28 -17.65 9.41
CA SER A 113 -10.55 -17.11 10.55
C SER A 113 -9.06 -16.97 10.24
N PRO A 114 -8.29 -16.23 11.07
CA PRO A 114 -6.84 -16.18 10.96
C PRO A 114 -6.23 -17.58 11.04
N ILE A 115 -5.19 -17.83 10.24
CA ILE A 115 -4.50 -19.11 10.14
C ILE A 115 -3.34 -19.13 11.13
N ALA A 116 -3.18 -20.21 11.87
CA ALA A 116 -2.07 -20.37 12.81
C ALA A 116 -0.74 -20.51 12.07
N GLU A 117 0.32 -19.82 12.54
CA GLU A 117 1.66 -19.91 11.93
C GLU A 117 2.26 -21.33 12.00
N ASN A 118 1.87 -22.11 12.99
CA ASN A 118 2.28 -23.51 13.12
C ASN A 118 1.36 -24.50 12.36
N ASN A 119 0.55 -24.02 11.41
CA ASN A 119 -0.18 -24.90 10.51
C ASN A 119 0.81 -25.79 9.75
N SER A 120 0.53 -27.09 9.67
CA SER A 120 1.45 -28.09 9.12
C SER A 120 1.85 -27.81 7.68
N LEU A 121 0.94 -27.32 6.84
CA LEU A 121 1.23 -26.92 5.47
C LEU A 121 2.18 -25.72 5.39
N LEU A 122 2.00 -24.73 6.27
CA LEU A 122 2.88 -23.55 6.31
C LEU A 122 4.28 -23.93 6.79
N THR A 123 4.39 -24.75 7.84
CA THR A 123 5.69 -25.23 8.34
C THR A 123 6.41 -26.09 7.32
N ASP A 124 5.72 -27.00 6.65
CA ASP A 124 6.26 -27.82 5.56
C ASP A 124 6.80 -26.94 4.41
N LEU A 125 6.03 -25.93 3.99
CA LEU A 125 6.46 -24.99 2.95
C LEU A 125 7.66 -24.12 3.34
N LEU A 126 7.73 -23.66 4.59
CA LEU A 126 8.89 -22.92 5.08
C LEU A 126 10.15 -23.78 5.05
N GLU A 127 10.05 -25.06 5.44
CA GLU A 127 11.16 -26.01 5.40
C GLU A 127 11.56 -26.34 3.98
N ILE A 128 10.61 -26.72 3.11
CA ILE A 128 10.86 -27.02 1.70
C ILE A 128 11.55 -25.87 0.97
N LEU A 129 11.08 -24.64 1.20
CA LEU A 129 11.61 -23.43 0.53
C LEU A 129 12.81 -22.81 1.26
N GLN A 130 13.29 -23.41 2.35
CA GLN A 130 14.42 -22.91 3.13
C GLN A 130 14.24 -21.44 3.56
N THR A 131 13.01 -21.06 3.88
CA THR A 131 12.67 -19.70 4.33
C THR A 131 12.15 -19.71 5.76
N THR A 132 12.40 -18.65 6.49
CA THR A 132 12.13 -18.58 7.94
C THR A 132 10.91 -17.74 8.31
N HIS A 133 10.30 -17.05 7.35
CA HIS A 133 9.18 -16.16 7.59
C HIS A 133 8.19 -16.14 6.42
N LEU A 134 6.92 -15.89 6.76
CA LEU A 134 5.81 -15.89 5.79
C LEU A 134 5.71 -14.57 5.00
N SER A 135 6.11 -13.45 5.58
CA SER A 135 5.99 -12.11 4.96
C SER A 135 7.31 -11.35 5.01
N ALA A 136 7.54 -10.49 4.03
CA ALA A 136 8.68 -9.57 4.02
C ALA A 136 8.60 -8.56 5.19
N LYS A 137 9.71 -7.89 5.51
CA LYS A 137 9.72 -6.83 6.53
C LYS A 137 8.88 -5.65 6.03
N SER A 138 8.09 -5.06 6.91
CA SER A 138 7.22 -3.91 6.57
C SER A 138 7.97 -2.66 6.07
N ALA A 139 9.29 -2.58 6.30
CA ALA A 139 10.14 -1.52 5.78
C ALA A 139 10.53 -1.71 4.31
N ASP A 140 10.46 -2.94 3.79
CA ASP A 140 10.73 -3.24 2.40
C ASP A 140 9.48 -2.93 1.55
N LYS A 141 9.68 -2.20 0.45
CA LYS A 141 8.59 -1.87 -0.49
C LYS A 141 8.34 -2.99 -1.50
N SER A 142 9.32 -3.86 -1.70
CA SER A 142 9.16 -5.08 -2.48
C SER A 142 9.11 -6.29 -1.55
N ASP A 143 8.14 -7.17 -1.78
CA ASP A 143 7.98 -8.41 -1.00
C ASP A 143 8.99 -9.47 -1.43
N PHE A 144 9.41 -9.42 -2.70
CA PHE A 144 10.53 -10.18 -3.27
C PHE A 144 11.06 -9.48 -4.53
N SER A 145 12.24 -9.91 -4.98
CA SER A 145 12.79 -9.51 -6.29
C SER A 145 12.76 -10.69 -7.25
N GLY A 146 12.56 -10.38 -8.53
CA GLY A 146 12.61 -11.38 -9.61
C GLY A 146 13.59 -10.98 -10.70
N ILE A 147 14.29 -11.94 -11.29
CA ILE A 147 14.95 -11.79 -12.57
C ILE A 147 14.01 -12.35 -13.61
N VAL A 148 13.55 -11.49 -14.52
CA VAL A 148 12.55 -11.83 -15.51
C VAL A 148 13.16 -11.96 -16.91
N ALA A 149 12.55 -12.80 -17.75
CA ALA A 149 12.86 -12.82 -19.17
C ALA A 149 12.33 -11.56 -19.83
N ALA A 150 13.16 -10.88 -20.60
CA ALA A 150 12.77 -9.71 -21.40
C ALA A 150 12.79 -10.11 -22.88
N ASP A 151 11.63 -10.04 -23.53
CA ASP A 151 11.50 -10.45 -24.94
C ASP A 151 12.21 -9.50 -25.92
N GLU A 152 12.40 -8.22 -25.54
CA GLU A 152 12.87 -7.18 -26.47
C GLU A 152 14.23 -6.54 -26.11
N THR A 153 14.81 -6.84 -24.94
CA THR A 153 16.12 -6.30 -24.52
C THR A 153 17.06 -7.41 -24.09
N PRO A 154 18.30 -7.50 -24.67
CA PRO A 154 19.30 -8.44 -24.17
C PRO A 154 19.72 -8.05 -22.76
N GLY A 155 19.29 -8.81 -21.77
CA GLY A 155 19.70 -8.64 -20.38
C GLY A 155 18.72 -9.24 -19.39
N GLN A 156 19.26 -9.67 -18.25
CA GLN A 156 18.46 -10.09 -17.10
C GLN A 156 18.29 -8.89 -16.18
N HIS A 157 17.05 -8.42 -16.02
CA HIS A 157 16.76 -7.29 -15.15
C HIS A 157 16.23 -7.79 -13.80
N ARG A 158 16.85 -7.34 -12.72
CA ARG A 158 16.32 -7.54 -11.37
C ARG A 158 15.22 -6.51 -11.11
N LEU A 159 14.01 -6.99 -10.87
CA LEU A 159 12.83 -6.19 -10.60
C LEU A 159 12.25 -6.51 -9.22
N GLY A 160 11.88 -5.49 -8.46
CA GLY A 160 11.17 -5.65 -7.19
C GLY A 160 9.65 -5.71 -7.41
N PHE A 161 8.97 -6.64 -6.74
CA PHE A 161 7.52 -6.79 -6.82
C PHE A 161 6.88 -6.61 -5.46
N SER A 162 5.75 -5.89 -5.41
CA SER A 162 4.92 -5.79 -4.22
C SER A 162 3.65 -6.62 -4.40
N VAL A 163 3.28 -7.39 -3.37
CA VAL A 163 2.09 -8.23 -3.41
C VAL A 163 0.89 -7.48 -2.84
N LYS A 164 -0.25 -7.57 -3.52
CA LYS A 164 -1.53 -7.04 -3.06
C LYS A 164 -2.59 -8.12 -3.11
N SER A 165 -3.15 -8.45 -1.96
CA SER A 165 -4.19 -9.47 -1.86
C SER A 165 -5.58 -8.85 -1.81
N GLN A 166 -6.52 -9.45 -2.56
CA GLN A 166 -7.94 -9.20 -2.44
C GLN A 166 -8.63 -10.23 -1.51
N MET A 167 -7.84 -11.13 -0.90
CA MET A 167 -8.30 -12.14 0.04
C MET A 167 -8.18 -11.61 1.47
N GLY A 168 -9.27 -11.50 2.19
CA GLY A 168 -9.29 -10.98 3.58
C GLY A 168 -9.59 -9.49 3.67
N SER A 169 -9.01 -8.83 4.67
CA SER A 169 -9.19 -7.39 4.86
C SER A 169 -8.50 -6.59 3.75
N PRO A 170 -9.03 -5.43 3.34
CA PRO A 170 -8.41 -4.59 2.33
C PRO A 170 -6.96 -4.27 2.66
N SER A 171 -6.04 -4.57 1.73
CA SER A 171 -4.63 -4.25 1.90
C SER A 171 -4.40 -2.74 1.86
N SER A 172 -3.36 -2.29 2.56
CA SER A 172 -3.01 -0.86 2.59
C SER A 172 -1.96 -0.55 1.52
N LEU A 173 -2.12 0.59 0.86
CA LEU A 173 -1.09 1.23 0.06
C LEU A 173 -0.24 2.16 0.93
N ILE A 174 -0.92 2.95 1.79
CA ILE A 174 -0.30 3.87 2.73
C ILE A 174 -0.86 3.55 4.12
N ASN A 175 0.03 3.19 5.04
CA ASN A 175 -0.31 2.96 6.44
C ASN A 175 -0.12 4.23 7.25
N PRO A 176 -1.02 4.53 8.20
CA PRO A 176 -0.86 5.67 9.09
C PRO A 176 0.32 5.43 10.05
N ASN A 177 0.98 6.51 10.43
CA ASN A 177 2.10 6.52 11.38
C ASN A 177 1.94 7.68 12.38
N GLY A 178 0.82 7.71 13.10
CA GLY A 178 0.53 8.78 14.05
C GLY A 178 0.76 10.17 13.46
N MET A 179 1.51 11.02 14.15
CA MET A 179 1.83 12.38 13.68
C MET A 179 2.62 12.41 12.37
N GLY A 180 3.40 11.35 12.05
CA GLY A 180 4.15 11.26 10.81
C GLY A 180 3.29 11.20 9.54
N SER A 181 2.03 10.79 9.65
CA SER A 181 1.06 10.75 8.54
C SER A 181 -0.05 11.81 8.65
N ALA A 182 0.04 12.73 9.61
CA ALA A 182 -1.00 13.69 9.91
C ALA A 182 -0.94 14.94 9.01
N PHE A 183 -2.11 15.43 8.67
CA PHE A 183 -2.37 16.73 8.04
C PHE A 183 -3.09 17.61 9.03
N LYS A 184 -2.51 18.76 9.37
CA LYS A 184 -3.10 19.75 10.27
C LYS A 184 -4.08 20.63 9.51
N PHE A 185 -5.24 20.82 10.11
CA PHE A 185 -6.26 21.73 9.64
C PHE A 185 -6.65 22.71 10.77
N ARG A 186 -6.87 23.97 10.42
CA ARG A 186 -7.52 24.94 11.29
C ARG A 186 -9.01 24.85 11.12
N VAL A 187 -9.73 24.83 12.23
CA VAL A 187 -11.19 24.94 12.20
C VAL A 187 -11.55 26.40 12.02
N VAL A 188 -12.37 26.67 11.03
CA VAL A 188 -12.84 28.03 10.71
C VAL A 188 -14.36 28.11 10.77
N ARG A 189 -14.88 29.29 11.07
CA ARG A 189 -16.29 29.61 10.96
C ARG A 189 -16.44 30.94 10.22
N ASP A 190 -17.30 30.99 9.21
CA ASP A 190 -17.44 32.16 8.32
C ASP A 190 -16.10 32.65 7.71
N GLY A 191 -15.17 31.71 7.48
CA GLY A 191 -13.83 31.97 6.93
C GLY A 191 -12.78 32.40 7.96
N GLU A 192 -13.16 32.67 9.22
CA GLU A 192 -12.23 33.08 10.28
C GLU A 192 -11.87 31.91 11.22
N PRO A 193 -10.62 31.81 11.70
CA PRO A 193 -10.21 30.82 12.67
C PRO A 193 -11.01 30.88 13.96
N VAL A 194 -11.42 29.72 14.49
CA VAL A 194 -12.06 29.62 15.81
C VAL A 194 -11.01 29.83 16.88
N THR A 195 -11.12 30.97 17.61
CA THR A 195 -10.14 31.41 18.63
C THR A 195 -10.77 31.71 19.99
N ASP A 196 -12.10 31.70 20.09
CA ASP A 196 -12.80 31.88 21.35
C ASP A 196 -12.55 30.71 22.30
N PRO A 197 -12.00 30.96 23.51
CA PRO A 197 -11.67 29.89 24.46
C PRO A 197 -12.88 29.07 24.92
N GLU A 198 -14.05 29.73 25.14
CA GLU A 198 -15.25 29.00 25.58
C GLU A 198 -15.79 28.09 24.49
N GLU A 199 -15.78 28.56 23.23
CA GLU A 199 -16.17 27.79 22.08
C GLU A 199 -15.22 26.61 21.84
N ILE A 200 -13.91 26.82 21.96
CA ILE A 200 -12.86 25.78 21.84
C ILE A 200 -13.08 24.70 22.91
N GLU A 201 -13.23 25.07 24.18
CA GLU A 201 -13.47 24.15 25.29
C GLU A 201 -14.72 23.30 25.03
N ARG A 202 -15.82 23.94 24.65
CA ARG A 202 -17.09 23.30 24.30
C ARG A 202 -16.91 22.27 23.16
N LEU A 203 -16.18 22.61 22.09
CA LEU A 203 -15.98 21.73 20.95
C LEU A 203 -15.02 20.58 21.27
N CYS A 204 -13.95 20.83 22.01
CA CYS A 204 -13.00 19.80 22.44
C CYS A 204 -13.61 18.80 23.44
N SER A 205 -14.66 19.19 24.17
CA SER A 205 -15.37 18.31 25.12
C SER A 205 -16.35 17.33 24.45
N LEU A 206 -16.54 17.41 23.12
CA LEU A 206 -17.44 16.51 22.40
C LEU A 206 -16.86 15.09 22.32
N GLU A 207 -17.50 14.14 23.01
CA GLU A 207 -17.14 12.72 23.01
C GLU A 207 -17.87 11.97 21.86
N GLU A 208 -17.60 12.37 20.62
CA GLU A 208 -18.20 11.74 19.45
C GLU A 208 -17.16 10.94 18.64
N GLU A 209 -17.62 9.94 17.89
CA GLU A 209 -16.80 9.31 16.86
C GLU A 209 -16.42 10.36 15.80
N ASP A 210 -15.20 10.26 15.29
CA ASP A 210 -14.62 11.20 14.33
C ASP A 210 -15.56 11.57 13.17
N LYS A 211 -16.21 10.60 12.54
CA LYS A 211 -17.16 10.84 11.43
C LYS A 211 -18.39 11.65 11.84
N LYS A 212 -18.93 11.37 13.02
CA LYS A 212 -20.10 12.08 13.54
C LYS A 212 -19.71 13.50 13.93
N LEU A 213 -18.56 13.66 14.60
CA LEU A 213 -18.01 14.93 14.98
C LEU A 213 -17.78 15.84 13.76
N ILE A 214 -17.07 15.35 12.74
CA ILE A 214 -16.77 16.13 11.54
C ILE A 214 -18.04 16.53 10.80
N LYS A 215 -18.99 15.59 10.67
CA LYS A 215 -20.29 15.91 10.05
C LYS A 215 -21.04 16.98 10.83
N ARG A 216 -21.09 16.86 12.16
CA ARG A 216 -21.72 17.86 13.04
C ARG A 216 -21.07 19.23 12.87
N LEU A 217 -19.74 19.30 12.84
CA LEU A 217 -19.02 20.55 12.62
C LEU A 217 -19.42 21.20 11.29
N PHE A 218 -19.53 20.45 10.19
CA PHE A 218 -20.05 20.98 8.93
C PHE A 218 -21.50 21.45 9.03
N ASP A 219 -22.37 20.66 9.70
CA ASP A 219 -23.79 21.00 9.88
C ASP A 219 -23.95 22.26 10.75
N ASP A 220 -23.04 22.52 11.71
CA ASP A 220 -22.99 23.70 12.59
C ASP A 220 -22.28 24.92 11.94
N GLY A 221 -21.88 24.82 10.65
CA GLY A 221 -21.29 25.92 9.88
C GLY A 221 -19.78 26.09 10.04
N TYR A 222 -19.08 25.10 10.63
CA TYR A 222 -17.62 25.09 10.64
C TYR A 222 -17.08 24.50 9.34
N ASP A 223 -15.86 24.91 8.99
CA ASP A 223 -15.07 24.33 7.89
C ASP A 223 -13.61 24.12 8.33
N PHE A 224 -12.81 23.49 7.45
CA PHE A 224 -11.44 23.12 7.73
C PHE A 224 -10.52 23.68 6.66
N VAL A 225 -9.57 24.50 7.06
CA VAL A 225 -8.52 25.06 6.20
C VAL A 225 -7.22 24.31 6.43
N PHE A 226 -6.67 23.76 5.37
CA PHE A 226 -5.38 23.06 5.43
C PHE A 226 -4.26 24.00 5.87
N ASP A 227 -3.48 23.59 6.86
CA ASP A 227 -2.31 24.32 7.36
C ASP A 227 -1.01 23.69 6.83
N SER A 228 -0.72 22.45 7.25
CA SER A 228 0.52 21.77 6.87
C SER A 228 0.47 20.27 7.14
N PRO A 229 1.31 19.44 6.45
CA PRO A 229 1.60 18.11 6.93
C PRO A 229 2.44 18.18 8.21
N ARG A 230 2.13 17.37 9.22
CA ARG A 230 2.89 17.30 10.47
C ARG A 230 4.22 16.57 10.31
N GLY A 231 4.25 15.50 9.50
CA GLY A 231 5.44 14.69 9.28
C GLY A 231 6.37 15.31 8.25
N GLU A 232 7.61 15.63 8.62
CA GLU A 232 8.61 16.17 7.69
C GLU A 232 8.87 15.24 6.50
N ALA A 233 8.96 13.92 6.75
CA ALA A 233 9.17 12.95 5.69
C ALA A 233 8.00 12.91 4.71
N LEU A 234 6.76 12.92 5.22
CA LEU A 234 5.56 12.97 4.39
C LEU A 234 5.51 14.26 3.56
N ALA A 235 5.75 15.42 4.19
CA ALA A 235 5.79 16.71 3.51
C ALA A 235 6.83 16.75 2.39
N PHE A 236 8.04 16.24 2.67
CA PHE A 236 9.11 16.15 1.69
C PHE A 236 8.73 15.23 0.53
N ASN A 237 8.25 14.02 0.83
CA ASN A 237 7.93 13.01 -0.18
C ASN A 237 6.79 13.47 -1.10
N LEU A 238 5.74 14.07 -0.54
CA LEU A 238 4.64 14.59 -1.34
C LEU A 238 5.11 15.69 -2.29
N ARG A 239 5.93 16.65 -1.82
CA ARG A 239 6.49 17.70 -2.67
C ARG A 239 7.49 17.20 -3.70
N LEU A 240 8.23 16.12 -3.39
CA LEU A 240 9.12 15.46 -4.34
C LEU A 240 8.33 14.86 -5.50
N MET A 241 7.17 14.25 -5.24
CA MET A 241 6.30 13.65 -6.24
C MET A 241 5.51 14.69 -7.03
N ASP A 242 5.00 15.72 -6.34
CA ASP A 242 4.32 16.89 -6.92
C ASP A 242 4.38 18.08 -5.98
N SER A 243 4.72 19.28 -6.48
CA SER A 243 4.83 20.50 -5.67
C SER A 243 3.56 20.87 -4.91
N GLN A 244 2.38 20.49 -5.44
CA GLN A 244 1.07 20.68 -4.83
C GLN A 244 0.54 19.41 -4.14
N GLY A 245 1.40 18.40 -3.96
CA GLY A 245 1.01 17.11 -3.37
C GLY A 245 0.34 17.22 -2.01
N PRO A 246 0.88 17.99 -1.06
CA PRO A 246 0.22 18.21 0.24
C PRO A 246 -1.18 18.80 0.13
N GLU A 247 -1.37 19.82 -0.68
CA GLU A 247 -2.63 20.54 -0.90
C GLU A 247 -3.68 19.61 -1.56
N ILE A 248 -3.28 18.84 -2.55
CA ILE A 248 -4.14 17.86 -3.22
C ILE A 248 -4.65 16.81 -2.22
N ILE A 249 -3.74 16.22 -1.45
CA ILE A 249 -4.12 15.19 -0.47
C ILE A 249 -5.03 15.78 0.61
N ALA A 250 -4.71 16.97 1.11
CA ALA A 250 -5.53 17.67 2.12
C ALA A 250 -6.95 17.93 1.63
N ALA A 251 -7.10 18.45 0.40
CA ALA A 251 -8.42 18.72 -0.19
C ALA A 251 -9.23 17.41 -0.35
N LEU A 252 -8.62 16.33 -0.82
CA LEU A 252 -9.29 15.03 -0.96
C LEU A 252 -9.69 14.43 0.38
N LEU A 253 -8.87 14.61 1.44
CA LEU A 253 -9.19 14.18 2.80
C LEU A 253 -10.41 14.91 3.35
N ILE A 254 -10.57 16.21 3.09
CA ILE A 254 -11.74 16.99 3.51
C ILE A 254 -12.98 16.62 2.69
N GLU A 255 -12.89 16.61 1.36
CA GLU A 255 -14.03 16.30 0.50
C GLU A 255 -14.60 14.90 0.75
N ARG A 256 -13.79 13.97 1.22
CA ARG A 256 -14.23 12.64 1.63
C ARG A 256 -15.27 12.68 2.76
N PHE A 257 -15.14 13.61 3.73
CA PHE A 257 -16.10 13.73 4.82
C PHE A 257 -17.42 14.42 4.41
N ARG A 258 -17.41 15.14 3.29
CA ARG A 258 -18.61 15.78 2.72
C ARG A 258 -19.51 14.82 1.95
N ILE A 259 -19.07 13.57 1.74
CA ILE A 259 -19.83 12.54 1.03
C ILE A 259 -20.26 11.42 1.99
N LYS A 260 -21.38 10.76 1.67
CA LYS A 260 -21.95 9.71 2.54
C LYS A 260 -21.14 8.41 2.56
N ASN A 261 -20.47 8.06 1.46
CA ASN A 261 -19.77 6.78 1.32
C ASN A 261 -18.30 6.89 1.74
N ALA A 262 -17.96 6.25 2.86
CA ALA A 262 -16.61 6.27 3.41
C ALA A 262 -15.54 5.58 2.52
N SER A 263 -15.95 4.63 1.66
CA SER A 263 -15.05 3.89 0.76
C SER A 263 -15.16 4.37 -0.68
N THR A 264 -15.42 5.67 -0.87
CA THR A 264 -15.45 6.28 -2.20
C THR A 264 -14.06 6.20 -2.83
N PRO A 265 -13.95 5.69 -4.08
CA PRO A 265 -12.70 5.66 -4.81
C PRO A 265 -12.06 7.04 -4.91
N ILE A 266 -10.73 7.08 -4.94
CA ILE A 266 -10.00 8.35 -5.10
C ILE A 266 -10.41 9.06 -6.40
N VAL A 267 -10.66 8.32 -7.48
CA VAL A 267 -11.11 8.90 -8.75
C VAL A 267 -12.43 9.66 -8.61
N ASP A 268 -13.40 9.15 -7.84
CA ASP A 268 -14.70 9.81 -7.65
C ASP A 268 -14.58 11.08 -6.77
N LEU A 269 -13.66 11.06 -5.79
CA LEU A 269 -13.32 12.26 -5.01
C LEU A 269 -12.67 13.34 -5.88
N MET A 270 -11.80 12.93 -6.80
CA MET A 270 -11.16 13.84 -7.76
C MET A 270 -12.18 14.45 -8.74
N GLU A 271 -13.14 13.65 -9.24
CA GLU A 271 -14.23 14.15 -10.08
C GLU A 271 -15.01 15.26 -9.38
N ARG A 272 -15.34 15.03 -8.10
CA ARG A 272 -16.00 16.03 -7.27
C ARG A 272 -15.15 17.29 -7.10
N LEU A 273 -13.86 17.13 -6.78
CA LEU A 273 -12.94 18.26 -6.60
C LEU A 273 -12.77 19.11 -7.87
N CYS A 274 -12.88 18.48 -9.06
CA CYS A 274 -12.77 19.17 -10.34
C CYS A 274 -14.04 19.93 -10.76
N SER A 275 -15.19 19.71 -10.12
CA SER A 275 -16.43 20.42 -10.45
C SER A 275 -16.32 21.92 -10.14
N ASP A 276 -17.02 22.77 -10.91
CA ASP A 276 -16.99 24.22 -10.71
C ASP A 276 -17.53 24.65 -9.34
N GLU A 277 -18.46 23.88 -8.78
CA GLU A 277 -19.02 24.10 -7.43
C GLU A 277 -17.97 23.92 -6.32
N VAL A 278 -17.03 22.97 -6.47
CA VAL A 278 -16.10 22.58 -5.41
C VAL A 278 -14.72 23.18 -5.62
N ALA A 279 -14.26 23.28 -6.88
CA ALA A 279 -12.91 23.75 -7.22
C ALA A 279 -12.58 25.13 -6.61
N GLY A 280 -13.52 26.07 -6.62
CA GLY A 280 -13.33 27.41 -6.06
C GLY A 280 -13.08 27.47 -4.54
N ARG A 281 -13.26 26.36 -3.82
CA ARG A 281 -12.92 26.28 -2.38
C ARG A 281 -11.40 26.10 -2.15
N TYR A 282 -10.66 25.72 -3.17
CA TYR A 282 -9.25 25.32 -3.08
C TYR A 282 -8.40 26.16 -4.02
N PRO A 283 -7.65 27.17 -3.52
CA PRO A 283 -6.88 28.09 -4.36
C PRO A 283 -5.90 27.42 -5.33
N PHE A 284 -5.34 26.25 -4.96
CA PHE A 284 -4.43 25.51 -5.85
C PHE A 284 -5.11 25.01 -7.13
N MET A 285 -6.45 24.86 -7.13
CA MET A 285 -7.20 24.39 -8.31
C MET A 285 -7.19 25.43 -9.43
N ASP A 286 -6.96 26.71 -9.15
CA ASP A 286 -6.86 27.77 -10.17
C ASP A 286 -5.71 27.51 -11.16
N SER A 287 -4.64 26.86 -10.69
CA SER A 287 -3.49 26.46 -11.51
C SER A 287 -3.72 25.17 -12.30
N MET A 288 -4.83 24.46 -12.09
CA MET A 288 -5.11 23.17 -12.74
C MET A 288 -5.97 23.26 -13.99
N GLY A 289 -6.30 24.46 -14.44
CA GLY A 289 -7.08 24.67 -15.66
C GLY A 289 -8.38 25.41 -15.44
N SER A 290 -8.93 25.96 -16.51
CA SER A 290 -10.08 26.88 -16.51
C SER A 290 -11.43 26.15 -16.49
N ASN A 291 -11.46 24.86 -16.74
CA ASN A 291 -12.69 24.05 -16.81
C ASN A 291 -12.51 22.67 -16.17
N PRO A 292 -13.62 21.95 -15.87
CA PRO A 292 -13.57 20.66 -15.19
C PRO A 292 -12.73 19.59 -15.92
N ASN A 293 -12.67 19.59 -17.26
CA ASN A 293 -11.91 18.60 -18.03
C ASN A 293 -10.39 18.82 -17.92
N GLU A 294 -9.95 20.07 -17.97
CA GLU A 294 -8.54 20.42 -17.78
C GLU A 294 -8.11 20.09 -16.34
N ARG A 295 -8.89 20.50 -15.34
CA ARG A 295 -8.65 20.17 -13.94
C ARG A 295 -8.55 18.67 -13.72
N ARG A 296 -9.48 17.88 -14.30
CA ARG A 296 -9.47 16.41 -14.22
C ARG A 296 -8.19 15.83 -14.82
N THR A 297 -7.76 16.30 -15.99
CA THR A 297 -6.55 15.81 -16.64
C THR A 297 -5.31 16.05 -15.79
N MET A 298 -5.14 17.29 -15.30
CA MET A 298 -3.98 17.66 -14.49
C MET A 298 -4.01 16.96 -13.13
N LEU A 299 -5.13 16.96 -12.42
CA LEU A 299 -5.27 16.32 -11.12
C LEU A 299 -5.06 14.81 -11.23
N SER A 300 -5.57 14.16 -12.28
CA SER A 300 -5.35 12.73 -12.53
C SER A 300 -3.87 12.41 -12.74
N TYR A 301 -3.15 13.23 -13.49
CA TYR A 301 -1.71 13.04 -13.71
C TYR A 301 -0.94 13.17 -12.39
N LYS A 302 -1.18 14.25 -11.63
CA LYS A 302 -0.53 14.52 -10.35
C LYS A 302 -0.82 13.42 -9.32
N MET A 303 -2.09 13.04 -9.16
CA MET A 303 -2.49 12.02 -8.21
C MET A 303 -1.94 10.63 -8.56
N LYS A 304 -1.87 10.27 -9.85
CA LYS A 304 -1.18 9.05 -10.30
C LYS A 304 0.28 9.05 -9.87
N ASN A 305 1.00 10.16 -10.03
CA ASN A 305 2.41 10.25 -9.61
C ASN A 305 2.57 10.08 -8.10
N ILE A 306 1.70 10.70 -7.31
CA ILE A 306 1.70 10.56 -5.84
C ILE A 306 1.46 9.10 -5.44
N LEU A 307 0.41 8.47 -5.97
CA LEU A 307 0.10 7.07 -5.64
C LEU A 307 1.19 6.10 -6.11
N LEU A 308 1.77 6.33 -7.30
CA LEU A 308 2.89 5.54 -7.81
C LEU A 308 4.12 5.68 -6.92
N GLY A 309 4.50 6.88 -6.51
CA GLY A 309 5.64 7.08 -5.61
C GLY A 309 5.48 6.32 -4.29
N PHE A 310 4.28 6.34 -3.69
CA PHE A 310 4.00 5.51 -2.50
C PHE A 310 3.94 4.01 -2.80
N THR A 311 3.66 3.64 -4.03
CA THR A 311 3.69 2.23 -4.48
C THR A 311 5.12 1.72 -4.56
N THR A 312 6.01 2.51 -5.16
CA THR A 312 7.34 2.06 -5.59
C THR A 312 8.45 2.29 -4.58
N GLY A 313 8.34 3.32 -3.72
CA GLY A 313 9.45 3.64 -2.82
C GLY A 313 9.12 4.51 -1.61
N ALA A 314 8.26 5.52 -1.75
CA ALA A 314 7.99 6.48 -0.69
C ALA A 314 7.25 5.87 0.51
N THR A 315 7.52 6.38 1.71
CA THR A 315 6.80 6.06 2.95
C THR A 315 6.37 7.34 3.66
N VAL A 316 5.53 7.24 4.67
CA VAL A 316 5.16 8.40 5.50
C VAL A 316 6.20 8.72 6.56
N SER A 317 7.14 7.81 6.84
CA SER A 317 8.04 7.87 7.99
C SER A 317 9.50 8.16 7.65
N THR A 318 9.90 8.02 6.38
CA THR A 318 11.28 8.27 5.94
C THR A 318 11.30 9.11 4.68
N LYS A 319 12.25 10.06 4.59
CA LYS A 319 12.46 10.83 3.36
C LYS A 319 12.94 9.88 2.25
N TRP A 320 12.23 9.93 1.13
CA TRP A 320 12.50 9.08 -0.02
C TRP A 320 13.64 9.67 -0.86
N ASP A 321 14.52 8.80 -1.33
CA ASP A 321 15.65 9.12 -2.20
C ASP A 321 15.27 9.23 -3.69
N GLY A 322 13.99 9.02 -4.04
CA GLY A 322 13.50 9.01 -5.40
C GLY A 322 13.73 7.70 -6.16
N ILE A 323 14.29 6.67 -5.49
CA ILE A 323 14.58 5.38 -6.11
C ILE A 323 13.40 4.42 -5.96
N ASP A 324 12.88 3.93 -7.09
CA ASP A 324 11.81 2.94 -7.14
C ASP A 324 12.33 1.55 -6.77
N LYS A 325 11.97 1.04 -5.58
CA LYS A 325 12.35 -0.30 -5.09
C LYS A 325 11.42 -1.40 -5.62
N ALA A 326 10.13 -1.11 -5.72
CA ALA A 326 9.13 -2.02 -6.31
C ALA A 326 8.89 -1.69 -7.78
N ASN A 327 9.97 -1.75 -8.60
CA ASN A 327 9.98 -1.31 -10.00
C ASN A 327 9.45 -2.33 -11.01
N GLY A 328 9.13 -3.56 -10.59
CA GLY A 328 8.50 -4.59 -11.42
C GLY A 328 6.97 -4.46 -11.48
N GLY A 329 6.36 -3.94 -10.44
CA GLY A 329 4.91 -3.76 -10.35
C GLY A 329 4.25 -4.50 -9.19
N PHE A 330 2.94 -4.75 -9.33
CA PHE A 330 2.14 -5.50 -8.36
C PHE A 330 1.90 -6.93 -8.80
N ILE A 331 2.12 -7.86 -7.89
CA ILE A 331 1.51 -9.19 -7.95
C ILE A 331 0.19 -9.11 -7.19
N VAL A 332 -0.92 -9.32 -7.89
CA VAL A 332 -2.26 -9.27 -7.30
C VAL A 332 -2.80 -10.69 -7.12
N VAL A 333 -3.15 -11.03 -5.88
CA VAL A 333 -3.88 -12.26 -5.57
C VAL A 333 -5.36 -11.94 -5.53
N LYS A 334 -6.12 -12.41 -6.53
CA LYS A 334 -7.56 -12.17 -6.65
C LYS A 334 -8.35 -12.96 -5.59
N LYS A 335 -9.62 -12.64 -5.41
CA LYS A 335 -10.53 -13.32 -4.46
C LYS A 335 -10.67 -14.82 -4.70
N ASP A 336 -10.57 -15.26 -5.96
CA ASP A 336 -10.59 -16.66 -6.38
C ASP A 336 -9.25 -17.39 -6.27
N GLY A 337 -8.22 -16.69 -5.80
CA GLY A 337 -6.86 -17.19 -5.66
C GLY A 337 -6.03 -17.11 -6.94
N GLN A 338 -6.54 -16.52 -8.05
CA GLN A 338 -5.70 -16.26 -9.22
C GLN A 338 -4.59 -15.27 -8.88
N VAL A 339 -3.37 -15.57 -9.32
CA VAL A 339 -2.20 -14.69 -9.21
C VAL A 339 -1.98 -14.03 -10.57
N VAL A 340 -1.98 -12.70 -10.61
CA VAL A 340 -1.78 -11.91 -11.82
C VAL A 340 -0.76 -10.80 -11.57
N CYS A 341 -0.14 -10.30 -12.64
CA CYS A 341 0.84 -9.21 -12.58
C CYS A 341 0.29 -7.94 -13.24
N LEU A 342 0.35 -6.84 -12.53
CA LEU A 342 0.12 -5.50 -13.04
C LEU A 342 1.48 -4.82 -13.16
N GLU A 343 2.04 -4.83 -14.36
CA GLU A 343 3.41 -4.37 -14.63
C GLU A 343 3.58 -2.85 -14.53
N LEU A 344 4.69 -2.40 -13.96
CA LEU A 344 5.01 -0.98 -13.89
C LEU A 344 5.39 -0.39 -15.25
N PHE A 345 5.79 -1.21 -16.22
CA PHE A 345 6.03 -0.77 -17.60
C PHE A 345 4.77 -0.14 -18.22
N THR A 346 3.58 -0.61 -17.86
CA THR A 346 2.30 0.00 -18.21
C THR A 346 1.86 1.02 -17.16
N ARG A 347 2.67 2.08 -16.96
CA ARG A 347 2.45 3.12 -15.92
C ARG A 347 1.02 3.67 -15.91
N ASN A 348 0.38 3.79 -17.08
CA ASN A 348 -1.00 4.23 -17.18
C ASN A 348 -2.01 3.20 -16.61
N ALA A 349 -1.76 1.91 -16.79
CA ALA A 349 -2.62 0.85 -16.28
C ALA A 349 -2.56 0.79 -14.75
N ILE A 350 -1.36 0.80 -14.17
CA ILE A 350 -1.18 0.88 -12.71
C ILE A 350 -1.80 2.17 -12.15
N GLY A 351 -1.53 3.31 -12.77
CA GLY A 351 -2.10 4.58 -12.32
C GLY A 351 -3.63 4.56 -12.32
N ARG A 352 -4.26 4.00 -13.36
CA ARG A 352 -5.71 3.80 -13.42
C ARG A 352 -6.18 2.85 -12.31
N TYR A 353 -5.51 1.71 -12.13
CA TYR A 353 -5.82 0.76 -11.05
C TYR A 353 -5.79 1.44 -9.68
N LEU A 354 -4.73 2.19 -9.38
CA LEU A 354 -4.60 2.90 -8.12
C LEU A 354 -5.74 3.90 -7.91
N LEU A 355 -6.06 4.74 -8.89
CA LEU A 355 -7.13 5.73 -8.77
C LEU A 355 -8.51 5.10 -8.56
N THR A 356 -8.81 3.99 -9.25
CA THR A 356 -10.14 3.37 -9.24
C THR A 356 -10.32 2.33 -8.13
N LYS A 357 -9.22 1.73 -7.67
CA LYS A 357 -9.25 0.62 -6.70
C LYS A 357 -8.75 1.01 -5.31
N THR A 358 -8.40 2.28 -5.09
CA THR A 358 -8.03 2.75 -3.75
C THR A 358 -8.99 3.81 -3.23
N TYR A 359 -9.03 3.94 -1.92
CA TYR A 359 -9.81 4.93 -1.20
C TYR A 359 -9.06 5.40 0.06
N PHE A 360 -9.38 6.60 0.54
CA PHE A 360 -8.91 7.06 1.85
C PHE A 360 -9.71 6.37 2.96
N ASP A 361 -9.02 5.75 3.90
CA ASP A 361 -9.67 5.11 5.05
C ASP A 361 -9.52 5.97 6.33
N ASN A 362 -10.30 5.65 7.36
CA ASN A 362 -10.19 6.27 8.68
C ASN A 362 -9.25 5.45 9.56
N PRO A 363 -8.07 5.97 9.89
CA PRO A 363 -7.24 5.39 10.94
C PRO A 363 -7.95 5.41 12.29
N SER A 364 -7.55 4.52 13.19
CA SER A 364 -8.09 4.48 14.54
C SER A 364 -7.80 5.79 15.30
N LYS A 365 -8.84 6.45 15.81
CA LYS A 365 -8.74 7.64 16.67
C LYS A 365 -7.83 7.38 17.86
N ALA A 366 -8.03 6.26 18.56
CA ALA A 366 -7.26 5.90 19.75
C ALA A 366 -5.76 5.64 19.49
N ARG A 367 -5.41 5.07 18.30
CA ARG A 367 -4.02 4.75 17.97
C ARG A 367 -3.27 5.89 17.31
N HIS A 368 -3.95 6.72 16.53
CA HIS A 368 -3.33 7.68 15.64
C HIS A 368 -3.77 9.12 15.87
N GLY A 369 -4.74 9.37 16.75
CA GLY A 369 -5.29 10.71 16.99
C GLY A 369 -6.09 11.28 15.81
N HIS A 370 -6.66 10.41 14.95
CA HIS A 370 -7.42 10.84 13.77
C HIS A 370 -8.67 11.61 14.15
N GLY A 371 -8.84 12.84 13.62
CA GLY A 371 -10.03 13.66 13.86
C GLY A 371 -10.16 14.18 15.30
N VAL A 372 -9.08 14.24 16.07
CA VAL A 372 -9.07 14.80 17.43
C VAL A 372 -8.92 16.32 17.34
N LEU A 373 -9.82 17.05 17.99
CA LEU A 373 -9.73 18.49 18.15
C LEU A 373 -8.71 18.86 19.23
N TYR A 374 -7.94 19.91 19.02
CA TYR A 374 -6.97 20.45 19.96
C TYR A 374 -6.71 21.94 19.70
N THR A 375 -6.11 22.62 20.66
CA THR A 375 -5.71 24.03 20.51
C THR A 375 -4.25 24.12 20.09
N ASP A 376 -3.96 24.92 19.06
CA ASP A 376 -2.63 25.29 18.63
C ASP A 376 -2.57 26.76 18.25
N GLU A 377 -1.59 27.51 18.76
CA GLU A 377 -1.46 28.98 18.55
C GLU A 377 -2.77 29.76 18.79
N LYS A 378 -3.51 29.41 19.84
CA LYS A 378 -4.83 29.98 20.21
C LYS A 378 -5.97 29.68 19.22
N SER A 379 -5.77 28.84 18.23
CA SER A 379 -6.79 28.44 17.28
C SER A 379 -7.19 27.00 17.48
N LEU A 380 -8.45 26.68 17.21
CA LEU A 380 -8.92 25.31 17.19
C LEU A 380 -8.39 24.59 15.94
N CYS A 381 -7.77 23.45 16.14
CA CYS A 381 -7.19 22.64 15.10
C CYS A 381 -7.63 21.17 15.19
N LEU A 382 -7.43 20.43 14.13
CA LEU A 382 -7.55 18.97 14.12
C LEU A 382 -6.57 18.36 13.13
N ASP A 383 -6.25 17.07 13.33
CA ASP A 383 -5.37 16.32 12.45
C ASP A 383 -6.12 15.16 11.76
N PHE A 384 -6.00 15.07 10.43
CA PHE A 384 -6.39 13.87 9.68
C PHE A 384 -5.16 13.10 9.25
N GLN A 385 -5.08 11.83 9.64
CA GLN A 385 -3.98 10.97 9.21
C GLN A 385 -4.27 10.36 7.84
N LEU A 386 -3.24 10.34 7.00
CA LEU A 386 -3.29 9.71 5.69
C LEU A 386 -3.25 8.18 5.82
N GLN A 387 -4.30 7.54 5.39
CA GLN A 387 -4.38 6.10 5.14
C GLN A 387 -5.04 5.86 3.80
N VAL A 388 -4.40 5.03 2.96
CA VAL A 388 -4.96 4.63 1.67
C VAL A 388 -5.03 3.11 1.63
N ARG A 389 -6.21 2.57 1.30
CA ARG A 389 -6.45 1.14 1.16
C ARG A 389 -6.98 0.79 -0.22
N PHE A 390 -6.73 -0.46 -0.61
CA PHE A 390 -7.37 -1.03 -1.79
C PHE A 390 -8.82 -1.41 -1.48
N LYS A 391 -9.70 -1.27 -2.46
CA LYS A 391 -11.04 -1.85 -2.39
C LYS A 391 -10.92 -3.37 -2.50
N GLY A 392 -11.56 -4.07 -1.60
CA GLY A 392 -11.63 -5.53 -1.60
C GLY A 392 -12.55 -6.09 -2.70
#